data_2ca8f73c95263d8fb3aa680fddfb2dab
#
_entry.id   2ca8f73c95263d8fb3aa680fddfb2dab
#
_cell.length_a   1.000
_cell.length_b   1.000
_cell.length_c   1.000
_cell.angle_alpha   90.00
_cell.angle_beta   90.00
_cell.angle_gamma   90.00
#
_symmetry.space_group_name_H-M   'P 1'
#
loop_
_entity.id
_entity.type
_entity.pdbx_description
1 polymer ?
#
loop_
_entity_poly.entity_id
_entity_poly.type
_entity_poly.pdbx_seq_one_letter_code
_entity_poly.pdbx_strand_id
1 'polypeptide(L)'
;MNPNLAPLLRPDLNPAYLGEENGILRYLNPADLAGDNGKYNKLYDRLAPLYNLGEWLARLKYGGGIAKMRREMMRLLDWQNGASVLYVSVGTGTDFRYFPDTVSAGSLKIVGADLSLGMLRRAQKNWQRRLNLSLVHCAAEDLPFADNSFDIVFHVGGINFFSDKPRALAEMLRVAKPRTKLMVADETQDLVEQQYQKSAFTQAAYQNARVDVSAIENALPANAAERQTHILWDGRFYALTFVKAG
;
A
#
# COMPACT_ATOMS: atom_id res chain seq x y z
N MET A 1 -5.18 22.46 -2.21
CA MET A 1 -5.29 21.21 -1.38
C MET A 1 -6.68 20.62 -1.54
N ASN A 2 -6.77 19.30 -1.76
CA ASN A 2 -8.07 18.61 -1.85
C ASN A 2 -8.84 18.79 -0.53
N PRO A 3 -10.10 19.30 -0.53
CA PRO A 3 -10.87 19.54 0.68
C PRO A 3 -11.14 18.26 1.49
N ASN A 4 -11.09 17.10 0.87
CA ASN A 4 -11.25 15.82 1.54
C ASN A 4 -10.00 15.40 2.36
N LEU A 5 -8.82 15.97 2.07
CA LEU A 5 -7.59 15.65 2.79
C LEU A 5 -7.36 16.55 4.00
N ALA A 6 -7.71 17.83 3.91
CA ALA A 6 -7.41 18.80 4.96
C ALA A 6 -7.85 18.35 6.38
N PRO A 7 -9.05 17.76 6.58
CA PRO A 7 -9.49 17.28 7.89
C PRO A 7 -8.73 16.04 8.41
N LEU A 8 -8.02 15.35 7.53
CA LEU A 8 -7.31 14.13 7.85
C LEU A 8 -5.83 14.37 8.20
N LEU A 9 -5.31 15.56 7.91
CA LEU A 9 -3.90 15.87 8.14
C LEU A 9 -3.62 16.12 9.62
N ARG A 10 -2.48 15.64 10.11
CA ARG A 10 -2.01 15.96 11.46
C ARG A 10 -1.55 17.42 11.55
N PRO A 11 -1.71 18.08 12.71
CA PRO A 11 -1.42 19.51 12.85
C PRO A 11 0.07 19.86 12.92
N ASP A 12 0.93 18.89 13.21
CA ASP A 12 2.37 19.03 13.42
C ASP A 12 3.22 18.78 12.17
N LEU A 13 2.62 18.86 10.98
CA LEU A 13 3.34 18.67 9.72
C LEU A 13 4.42 19.74 9.55
N ASN A 14 5.63 19.30 9.20
CA ASN A 14 6.70 20.24 8.85
C ASN A 14 6.40 20.92 7.50
N PRO A 15 6.18 22.25 7.47
CA PRO A 15 5.84 22.96 6.23
C PRO A 15 6.90 22.83 5.13
N ALA A 16 8.17 22.58 5.50
CA ALA A 16 9.27 22.44 4.54
C ALA A 16 9.12 21.19 3.65
N TYR A 17 8.36 20.19 4.11
CA TYR A 17 8.12 18.95 3.36
C TYR A 17 6.78 18.94 2.64
N LEU A 18 5.93 19.94 2.92
CA LEU A 18 4.58 20.04 2.38
C LEU A 18 4.58 20.73 1.01
N GLY A 19 3.84 20.18 0.07
CA GLY A 19 3.66 20.73 -1.26
C GLY A 19 2.49 20.09 -1.97
N GLU A 20 2.24 20.52 -3.20
CA GLU A 20 1.23 19.93 -4.08
C GLU A 20 1.73 19.90 -5.51
N GLU A 21 1.45 18.81 -6.20
CA GLU A 21 1.77 18.66 -7.62
C GLU A 21 0.59 18.02 -8.36
N ASN A 22 -0.05 18.80 -9.25
CA ASN A 22 -1.17 18.34 -10.07
C ASN A 22 -2.30 17.68 -9.27
N GLY A 23 -2.64 18.21 -8.09
CA GLY A 23 -3.67 17.67 -7.20
C GLY A 23 -3.22 16.48 -6.34
N ILE A 24 -1.93 16.10 -6.39
CA ILE A 24 -1.30 15.14 -5.49
C ILE A 24 -0.65 15.93 -4.35
N LEU A 25 -1.10 15.68 -3.11
CA LEU A 25 -0.43 16.24 -1.93
C LEU A 25 0.95 15.61 -1.79
N ARG A 26 1.97 16.42 -1.54
CA ARG A 26 3.32 15.95 -1.25
C ARG A 26 3.67 16.24 0.20
N TYR A 27 4.10 15.23 0.91
CA TYR A 27 4.71 15.31 2.22
C TYR A 27 5.83 14.28 2.29
N LEU A 28 7.05 14.70 2.02
CA LEU A 28 8.18 13.80 1.97
C LEU A 28 9.41 14.43 2.62
N ASN A 29 9.84 13.86 3.72
CA ASN A 29 11.13 14.15 4.32
C ASN A 29 12.23 13.47 3.48
N PRO A 30 13.26 14.19 2.99
CA PRO A 30 14.37 13.58 2.26
C PRO A 30 15.06 12.42 3.00
N ALA A 31 15.06 12.43 4.34
CA ALA A 31 15.61 11.34 5.14
C ALA A 31 14.87 10.00 4.95
N ASP A 32 13.57 10.03 4.62
CA ASP A 32 12.78 8.82 4.36
C ASP A 32 13.13 8.14 3.04
N LEU A 33 13.93 8.79 2.20
CA LEU A 33 14.50 8.21 0.98
C LEU A 33 15.85 7.50 1.22
N ALA A 34 16.26 7.31 2.47
CA ALA A 34 17.46 6.55 2.78
C ALA A 34 17.25 5.04 2.57
N GLY A 35 18.35 4.30 2.34
CA GLY A 35 18.34 2.84 2.25
C GLY A 35 17.47 2.29 1.10
N ASP A 36 16.72 1.25 1.42
CA ASP A 36 15.88 0.53 0.45
C ASP A 36 14.76 1.41 -0.12
N ASN A 37 14.18 2.30 0.65
CA ASN A 37 13.15 3.24 0.18
C ASN A 37 13.64 4.04 -1.03
N GLY A 38 14.83 4.63 -0.97
CA GLY A 38 15.39 5.39 -2.09
C GLY A 38 15.75 4.53 -3.31
N LYS A 39 16.22 3.30 -3.07
CA LYS A 39 16.52 2.32 -4.12
C LYS A 39 15.24 1.93 -4.88
N TYR A 40 14.21 1.51 -4.17
CA TYR A 40 12.96 1.05 -4.77
C TYR A 40 12.13 2.20 -5.34
N ASN A 41 12.15 3.39 -4.72
CA ASN A 41 11.51 4.58 -5.30
C ASN A 41 12.03 4.88 -6.71
N LYS A 42 13.36 4.92 -6.89
CA LYS A 42 13.97 5.13 -8.23
C LYS A 42 13.60 4.04 -9.23
N LEU A 43 13.51 2.78 -8.77
CA LEU A 43 13.09 1.66 -9.62
C LEU A 43 11.64 1.83 -10.08
N TYR A 44 10.72 2.06 -9.15
CA TYR A 44 9.30 2.17 -9.46
C TYR A 44 8.96 3.41 -10.27
N ASP A 45 9.62 4.54 -10.06
CA ASP A 45 9.47 5.73 -10.90
C ASP A 45 9.87 5.44 -12.37
N ARG A 46 10.94 4.66 -12.59
CA ARG A 46 11.34 4.24 -13.93
C ARG A 46 10.39 3.22 -14.55
N LEU A 47 9.85 2.31 -13.76
CA LEU A 47 8.93 1.26 -14.23
C LEU A 47 7.50 1.77 -14.42
N ALA A 48 7.11 2.87 -13.75
CA ALA A 48 5.75 3.39 -13.76
C ALA A 48 5.13 3.52 -15.18
N PRO A 49 5.84 3.98 -16.23
CA PRO A 49 5.27 4.08 -17.58
C PRO A 49 4.84 2.73 -18.16
N LEU A 50 5.54 1.65 -17.82
CA LEU A 50 5.31 0.30 -18.36
C LEU A 50 4.60 -0.63 -17.37
N TYR A 51 4.36 -0.17 -16.15
CA TYR A 51 3.85 -1.02 -15.06
C TYR A 51 2.51 -1.69 -15.41
N ASN A 52 1.58 -0.94 -15.98
CA ASN A 52 0.28 -1.50 -16.39
C ASN A 52 0.43 -2.59 -17.48
N LEU A 53 1.43 -2.48 -18.36
CA LEU A 53 1.71 -3.51 -19.38
C LEU A 53 2.28 -4.76 -18.70
N GLY A 54 3.19 -4.59 -17.74
CA GLY A 54 3.74 -5.69 -16.94
C GLY A 54 2.64 -6.45 -16.19
N GLU A 55 1.72 -5.72 -15.54
CA GLU A 55 0.56 -6.34 -14.90
C GLU A 55 -0.35 -7.10 -15.87
N TRP A 56 -0.58 -6.54 -17.05
CA TRP A 56 -1.39 -7.21 -18.08
C TRP A 56 -0.74 -8.52 -18.53
N LEU A 57 0.58 -8.53 -18.78
CA LEU A 57 1.34 -9.73 -19.12
C LEU A 57 1.32 -10.76 -17.98
N ALA A 58 1.47 -10.32 -16.73
CA ALA A 58 1.38 -11.21 -15.57
C ALA A 58 -0.01 -11.86 -15.47
N ARG A 59 -1.08 -11.10 -15.73
CA ARG A 59 -2.46 -11.64 -15.78
C ARG A 59 -2.64 -12.68 -16.87
N LEU A 60 -2.03 -12.50 -18.04
CA LEU A 60 -2.03 -13.52 -19.10
C LEU A 60 -1.27 -14.78 -18.67
N LYS A 61 -0.09 -14.61 -18.06
CA LYS A 61 0.77 -15.71 -17.61
C LYS A 61 0.12 -16.55 -16.52
N TYR A 62 -0.52 -15.91 -15.53
CA TYR A 62 -1.06 -16.59 -14.35
C TYR A 62 -2.59 -16.80 -14.42
N GLY A 63 -3.22 -16.44 -15.53
CA GLY A 63 -4.66 -16.60 -15.73
C GLY A 63 -5.49 -15.89 -14.66
N GLY A 64 -6.55 -16.54 -14.18
CA GLY A 64 -7.44 -16.00 -13.14
C GLY A 64 -6.86 -16.02 -11.71
N GLY A 65 -5.70 -16.64 -11.48
CA GLY A 65 -5.13 -16.84 -10.14
C GLY A 65 -4.87 -15.53 -9.39
N ILE A 66 -4.26 -14.52 -10.06
CA ILE A 66 -4.03 -13.19 -9.46
C ILE A 66 -5.37 -12.53 -9.09
N ALA A 67 -6.36 -12.56 -9.97
CA ALA A 67 -7.65 -11.94 -9.70
C ALA A 67 -8.41 -12.65 -8.56
N LYS A 68 -8.31 -13.97 -8.47
CA LYS A 68 -8.88 -14.76 -7.37
C LYS A 68 -8.20 -14.37 -6.05
N MET A 69 -6.89 -14.41 -5.99
CA MET A 69 -6.10 -14.02 -4.81
C MET A 69 -6.45 -12.62 -4.32
N ARG A 70 -6.50 -11.61 -5.23
CA ARG A 70 -6.82 -10.24 -4.85
C ARG A 70 -8.24 -10.10 -4.30
N ARG A 71 -9.24 -10.83 -4.84
CA ARG A 71 -10.60 -10.84 -4.27
C ARG A 71 -10.63 -11.51 -2.89
N GLU A 72 -9.91 -12.61 -2.71
CA GLU A 72 -9.80 -13.29 -1.41
C GLU A 72 -9.17 -12.36 -0.37
N MET A 73 -8.08 -11.69 -0.71
CA MET A 73 -7.40 -10.73 0.13
C MET A 73 -8.31 -9.56 0.53
N MET A 74 -9.03 -8.94 -0.42
CA MET A 74 -9.93 -7.84 -0.12
C MET A 74 -11.10 -8.24 0.81
N ARG A 75 -11.52 -9.50 0.80
CA ARG A 75 -12.57 -10.01 1.73
C ARG A 75 -12.09 -10.14 3.17
N LEU A 76 -10.79 -10.03 3.43
CA LEU A 76 -10.25 -10.08 4.79
C LEU A 76 -10.52 -8.80 5.59
N LEU A 77 -10.89 -7.71 4.93
CA LEU A 77 -11.16 -6.41 5.55
C LEU A 77 -12.66 -6.17 5.75
N ASP A 78 -12.99 -5.36 6.76
CA ASP A 78 -14.38 -5.08 7.16
C ASP A 78 -14.94 -3.88 6.37
N TRP A 79 -15.29 -4.10 5.10
CA TRP A 79 -15.79 -3.08 4.20
C TRP A 79 -17.20 -2.60 4.56
N GLN A 80 -17.38 -1.26 4.54
CA GLN A 80 -18.67 -0.63 4.74
C GLN A 80 -18.83 0.61 3.86
N ASN A 81 -20.05 0.92 3.43
CA ASN A 81 -20.34 2.11 2.66
C ASN A 81 -20.02 3.38 3.46
N GLY A 82 -19.43 4.38 2.79
CA GLY A 82 -19.03 5.64 3.41
C GLY A 82 -17.71 5.61 4.16
N ALA A 83 -17.05 4.45 4.27
CA ALA A 83 -15.79 4.31 4.99
C ALA A 83 -14.69 5.22 4.45
N SER A 84 -13.86 5.75 5.37
CA SER A 84 -12.57 6.38 5.08
C SER A 84 -11.52 5.29 4.93
N VAL A 85 -10.91 5.18 3.76
CA VAL A 85 -9.98 4.10 3.40
C VAL A 85 -8.59 4.68 3.15
N LEU A 86 -7.56 4.13 3.78
CA LEU A 86 -6.17 4.38 3.45
C LEU A 86 -5.55 3.15 2.78
N TYR A 87 -5.07 3.32 1.56
CA TYR A 87 -4.25 2.35 0.87
C TYR A 87 -2.79 2.83 0.81
N VAL A 88 -1.94 2.21 1.63
CA VAL A 88 -0.49 2.50 1.70
C VAL A 88 0.22 1.70 0.62
N SER A 89 1.13 2.34 -0.10
CA SER A 89 1.79 1.84 -1.33
C SER A 89 0.76 1.51 -2.41
N VAL A 90 -0.09 2.48 -2.73
CA VAL A 90 -1.21 2.30 -3.65
C VAL A 90 -0.76 1.92 -5.08
N GLY A 91 0.49 2.19 -5.44
CA GLY A 91 1.02 1.94 -6.77
C GLY A 91 0.17 2.58 -7.85
N THR A 92 -0.28 1.79 -8.82
CA THR A 92 -1.19 2.22 -9.89
C THR A 92 -2.67 2.09 -9.53
N GLY A 93 -2.98 1.65 -8.30
CA GLY A 93 -4.34 1.44 -7.80
C GLY A 93 -5.02 0.19 -8.34
N THR A 94 -4.26 -0.82 -8.75
CA THR A 94 -4.82 -2.03 -9.38
C THR A 94 -5.83 -2.74 -8.51
N ASP A 95 -5.66 -2.71 -7.20
CA ASP A 95 -6.53 -3.38 -6.23
C ASP A 95 -7.93 -2.77 -6.13
N PHE A 96 -8.13 -1.53 -6.54
CA PHE A 96 -9.46 -0.90 -6.60
C PHE A 96 -10.46 -1.65 -7.50
N ARG A 97 -9.99 -2.54 -8.37
CA ARG A 97 -10.84 -3.42 -9.19
C ARG A 97 -11.48 -4.57 -8.41
N TYR A 98 -11.01 -4.80 -7.19
CA TYR A 98 -11.34 -5.99 -6.41
C TYR A 98 -12.06 -5.68 -5.11
N PHE A 99 -12.55 -4.45 -4.96
CA PHE A 99 -13.46 -4.14 -3.84
C PHE A 99 -14.64 -5.12 -3.83
N PRO A 100 -15.07 -5.60 -2.65
CA PRO A 100 -16.21 -6.51 -2.56
C PRO A 100 -17.48 -5.86 -3.12
N ASP A 101 -18.33 -6.68 -3.75
CA ASP A 101 -19.64 -6.24 -4.29
C ASP A 101 -20.63 -5.80 -3.18
N THR A 102 -20.28 -6.04 -1.91
CA THR A 102 -21.04 -5.60 -0.74
C THR A 102 -20.97 -4.10 -0.48
N VAL A 103 -20.04 -3.40 -1.12
CA VAL A 103 -19.88 -1.95 -0.98
C VAL A 103 -19.90 -1.25 -2.34
N SER A 104 -20.50 -0.06 -2.37
CA SER A 104 -20.38 0.82 -3.52
C SER A 104 -19.03 1.55 -3.49
N ALA A 105 -18.15 1.28 -4.46
CA ALA A 105 -16.85 1.94 -4.54
C ALA A 105 -16.96 3.48 -4.59
N GLY A 106 -18.04 4.03 -5.15
CA GLY A 106 -18.33 5.46 -5.19
C GLY A 106 -18.68 6.08 -3.83
N SER A 107 -19.08 5.26 -2.83
CA SER A 107 -19.36 5.73 -1.47
C SER A 107 -18.10 5.86 -0.61
N LEU A 108 -17.01 5.18 -0.97
CA LEU A 108 -15.77 5.18 -0.21
C LEU A 108 -15.02 6.50 -0.36
N LYS A 109 -14.41 6.97 0.73
CA LYS A 109 -13.49 8.11 0.75
C LYS A 109 -12.07 7.55 0.76
N ILE A 110 -11.46 7.46 -0.42
CA ILE A 110 -10.20 6.74 -0.59
C ILE A 110 -9.02 7.71 -0.57
N VAL A 111 -8.04 7.41 0.25
CA VAL A 111 -6.70 8.02 0.21
C VAL A 111 -5.70 6.97 -0.22
N GLY A 112 -4.99 7.23 -1.31
CA GLY A 112 -3.87 6.41 -1.78
C GLY A 112 -2.55 7.10 -1.46
N ALA A 113 -1.72 6.48 -0.66
CA ALA A 113 -0.38 6.96 -0.30
C ALA A 113 0.68 6.12 -1.02
N ASP A 114 1.72 6.75 -1.57
CA ASP A 114 2.84 6.05 -2.21
C ASP A 114 4.11 6.90 -2.17
N LEU A 115 5.25 6.22 -2.12
CA LEU A 115 6.57 6.85 -2.17
C LEU A 115 6.98 7.24 -3.61
N SER A 116 6.40 6.59 -4.63
CA SER A 116 6.66 6.85 -6.04
C SER A 116 5.64 7.82 -6.62
N LEU A 117 6.11 9.02 -6.98
CA LEU A 117 5.27 10.01 -7.65
C LEU A 117 4.83 9.52 -9.04
N GLY A 118 5.67 8.73 -9.72
CA GLY A 118 5.34 8.11 -11.01
C GLY A 118 4.16 7.15 -10.89
N MET A 119 4.11 6.33 -9.84
CA MET A 119 2.98 5.44 -9.54
C MET A 119 1.71 6.23 -9.23
N LEU A 120 1.79 7.27 -8.40
CA LEU A 120 0.65 8.12 -8.05
C LEU A 120 0.05 8.81 -9.28
N ARG A 121 0.86 9.32 -10.21
CA ARG A 121 0.37 9.90 -11.47
C ARG A 121 -0.36 8.85 -12.32
N ARG A 122 0.07 7.59 -12.28
CA ARG A 122 -0.64 6.49 -12.94
C ARG A 122 -1.96 6.15 -12.25
N ALA A 123 -1.96 6.05 -10.93
CA ALA A 123 -3.19 5.86 -10.15
C ALA A 123 -4.20 6.98 -10.44
N GLN A 124 -3.75 8.23 -10.45
CA GLN A 124 -4.56 9.39 -10.78
C GLN A 124 -5.23 9.23 -12.16
N LYS A 125 -4.43 8.94 -13.20
CA LYS A 125 -4.94 8.73 -14.57
C LYS A 125 -5.94 7.59 -14.65
N ASN A 126 -5.70 6.50 -13.93
CA ASN A 126 -6.53 5.30 -13.98
C ASN A 126 -7.89 5.49 -13.26
N TRP A 127 -7.92 6.24 -12.12
CA TRP A 127 -8.98 6.12 -11.14
C TRP A 127 -9.67 7.42 -10.72
N GLN A 128 -9.03 8.59 -10.83
CA GLN A 128 -9.55 9.85 -10.28
C GLN A 128 -10.96 10.20 -10.79
N ARG A 129 -11.32 9.79 -12.03
CA ARG A 129 -12.65 10.03 -12.61
C ARG A 129 -13.71 9.01 -12.19
N ARG A 130 -13.30 7.94 -11.51
CA ARG A 130 -14.16 6.78 -11.18
C ARG A 130 -14.40 6.62 -9.70
N LEU A 131 -13.51 7.16 -8.87
CA LEU A 131 -13.50 7.01 -7.42
C LEU A 131 -13.34 8.36 -6.74
N ASN A 132 -13.88 8.49 -5.53
CA ASN A 132 -13.55 9.60 -4.65
C ASN A 132 -12.17 9.37 -4.05
N LEU A 133 -11.14 9.65 -4.86
CA LEU A 133 -9.74 9.33 -4.61
C LEU A 133 -8.92 10.59 -4.39
N SER A 134 -8.22 10.64 -3.26
CA SER A 134 -7.16 11.60 -2.96
C SER A 134 -5.82 10.88 -2.96
N LEU A 135 -4.79 11.49 -3.51
CA LEU A 135 -3.46 10.89 -3.61
C LEU A 135 -2.44 11.69 -2.80
N VAL A 136 -1.55 10.99 -2.11
CA VAL A 136 -0.54 11.57 -1.23
C VAL A 136 0.82 10.93 -1.49
N HIS A 137 1.80 11.75 -1.83
CA HIS A 137 3.20 11.38 -2.01
C HIS A 137 3.91 11.46 -0.65
N CYS A 138 4.09 10.33 0.01
CA CYS A 138 4.76 10.25 1.32
C CYS A 138 5.39 8.87 1.52
N ALA A 139 6.27 8.76 2.51
CA ALA A 139 6.74 7.47 3.01
C ALA A 139 5.70 6.83 3.92
N ALA A 140 5.66 5.50 3.96
CA ALA A 140 4.79 4.75 4.86
C ALA A 140 5.24 4.91 6.33
N GLU A 141 6.51 5.20 6.54
CA GLU A 141 7.15 5.44 7.82
C GLU A 141 6.86 6.82 8.42
N ASP A 142 6.23 7.73 7.64
CA ASP A 142 5.87 9.08 8.08
C ASP A 142 4.58 9.55 7.38
N LEU A 143 3.45 8.95 7.78
CA LEU A 143 2.15 9.25 7.21
C LEU A 143 1.65 10.63 7.69
N PRO A 144 1.28 11.56 6.78
CA PRO A 144 0.87 12.92 7.15
C PRO A 144 -0.53 13.01 7.76
N PHE A 145 -1.10 11.92 8.24
CA PHE A 145 -2.47 11.87 8.72
C PHE A 145 -2.55 11.90 10.25
N ALA A 146 -3.61 12.48 10.77
CA ALA A 146 -3.93 12.47 12.19
C ALA A 146 -4.23 11.05 12.69
N ASP A 147 -4.08 10.84 13.99
CA ASP A 147 -4.45 9.60 14.65
C ASP A 147 -5.94 9.30 14.42
N ASN A 148 -6.30 8.02 14.36
CA ASN A 148 -7.68 7.56 14.31
C ASN A 148 -8.51 8.15 13.15
N SER A 149 -7.92 8.31 11.98
CA SER A 149 -8.55 8.96 10.82
C SER A 149 -9.30 7.99 9.89
N PHE A 150 -8.88 6.72 9.83
CA PHE A 150 -9.36 5.78 8.82
C PHE A 150 -10.12 4.60 9.40
N ASP A 151 -11.22 4.22 8.72
CA ASP A 151 -12.03 3.04 9.04
C ASP A 151 -11.43 1.75 8.47
N ILE A 152 -10.64 1.85 7.40
CA ILE A 152 -9.93 0.74 6.75
C ILE A 152 -8.53 1.23 6.41
N VAL A 153 -7.50 0.46 6.81
CA VAL A 153 -6.10 0.71 6.45
C VAL A 153 -5.50 -0.57 5.91
N PHE A 154 -4.95 -0.52 4.71
CA PHE A 154 -4.31 -1.69 4.12
C PHE A 154 -3.12 -1.34 3.24
N HIS A 155 -2.27 -2.34 3.03
CA HIS A 155 -1.09 -2.31 2.18
C HIS A 155 -1.04 -3.58 1.33
N VAL A 156 -0.63 -3.47 0.06
CA VAL A 156 -0.43 -4.62 -0.82
C VAL A 156 0.81 -4.41 -1.70
N GLY A 157 1.79 -5.27 -1.51
CA GLY A 157 3.04 -5.29 -2.30
C GLY A 157 4.06 -4.24 -1.88
N GLY A 158 5.23 -4.68 -1.43
CA GLY A 158 6.40 -3.84 -1.14
C GLY A 158 6.81 -3.74 0.32
N ILE A 159 6.01 -4.19 1.31
CA ILE A 159 6.41 -4.11 2.72
C ILE A 159 7.68 -4.91 3.02
N ASN A 160 7.91 -5.98 2.27
CA ASN A 160 9.13 -6.76 2.37
C ASN A 160 10.40 -5.91 2.17
N PHE A 161 10.28 -4.78 1.47
CA PHE A 161 11.37 -3.92 1.03
C PHE A 161 11.37 -2.52 1.67
N PHE A 162 10.52 -2.26 2.67
CA PHE A 162 10.54 -1.00 3.43
C PHE A 162 11.81 -0.90 4.26
N SER A 163 12.37 0.31 4.37
CA SER A 163 13.58 0.57 5.16
C SER A 163 13.36 0.36 6.66
N ASP A 164 12.20 0.79 7.17
CA ASP A 164 11.81 0.65 8.58
C ASP A 164 10.38 0.07 8.70
N LYS A 165 10.28 -1.24 8.62
CA LYS A 165 9.01 -1.98 8.71
C LYS A 165 8.26 -1.74 10.03
N PRO A 166 8.92 -1.77 11.21
CA PRO A 166 8.26 -1.47 12.47
C PRO A 166 7.62 -0.09 12.49
N ARG A 167 8.33 0.93 11.98
CA ARG A 167 7.81 2.30 11.93
C ARG A 167 6.63 2.43 10.97
N ALA A 168 6.71 1.84 9.78
CA ALA A 168 5.60 1.84 8.83
C ALA A 168 4.34 1.17 9.38
N LEU A 169 4.49 0.01 10.04
CA LEU A 169 3.39 -0.70 10.69
C LEU A 169 2.79 0.11 11.87
N ALA A 170 3.65 0.78 12.65
CA ALA A 170 3.21 1.66 13.72
C ALA A 170 2.41 2.86 13.19
N GLU A 171 2.85 3.47 12.09
CA GLU A 171 2.13 4.57 11.42
C GLU A 171 0.77 4.10 10.87
N MET A 172 0.72 2.95 10.19
CA MET A 172 -0.54 2.37 9.73
C MET A 172 -1.51 2.14 10.90
N LEU A 173 -1.00 1.62 12.02
CA LEU A 173 -1.81 1.39 13.22
C LEU A 173 -2.24 2.71 13.88
N ARG A 174 -1.37 3.72 13.93
CA ARG A 174 -1.66 5.05 14.50
C ARG A 174 -2.84 5.71 13.79
N VAL A 175 -2.83 5.73 12.46
CA VAL A 175 -3.84 6.42 11.66
C VAL A 175 -5.16 5.66 11.55
N ALA A 176 -5.19 4.37 11.85
CA ALA A 176 -6.41 3.58 11.92
C ALA A 176 -7.24 3.98 13.16
N LYS A 177 -8.56 3.97 13.05
CA LYS A 177 -9.47 4.16 14.19
C LYS A 177 -9.36 2.99 15.18
N PRO A 178 -9.75 3.17 16.46
CA PRO A 178 -9.83 2.06 17.40
C PRO A 178 -10.69 0.91 16.85
N ARG A 179 -10.26 -0.33 17.09
CA ARG A 179 -10.90 -1.57 16.64
C ARG A 179 -10.95 -1.77 15.11
N THR A 180 -10.28 -0.94 14.34
CA THR A 180 -10.12 -1.15 12.89
C THR A 180 -9.29 -2.41 12.64
N LYS A 181 -9.76 -3.25 11.72
CA LYS A 181 -8.97 -4.34 11.14
C LYS A 181 -8.10 -3.80 10.02
N LEU A 182 -6.79 -4.02 10.15
CA LEU A 182 -5.77 -3.66 9.16
C LEU A 182 -5.31 -4.92 8.42
N MET A 183 -4.72 -4.70 7.24
CA MET A 183 -4.08 -5.77 6.48
C MET A 183 -2.78 -5.27 5.83
N VAL A 184 -1.74 -6.09 5.90
CA VAL A 184 -0.56 -5.99 5.05
C VAL A 184 -0.40 -7.29 4.28
N ALA A 185 -0.19 -7.19 2.97
CA ALA A 185 -0.08 -8.35 2.10
C ALA A 185 1.06 -8.16 1.11
N ASP A 186 1.81 -9.23 0.83
CA ASP A 186 2.95 -9.16 -0.09
C ASP A 186 3.29 -10.55 -0.66
N GLU A 187 4.24 -10.57 -1.57
CA GLU A 187 4.77 -11.79 -2.14
C GLU A 187 5.56 -12.60 -1.12
N THR A 188 5.50 -13.93 -1.24
CA THR A 188 6.40 -14.83 -0.54
C THR A 188 7.76 -14.94 -1.24
N GLN A 189 8.75 -15.51 -0.55
CA GLN A 189 10.09 -15.74 -1.10
C GLN A 189 10.05 -16.49 -2.44
N ASP A 190 9.18 -17.50 -2.55
CA ASP A 190 9.04 -18.31 -3.77
C ASP A 190 8.67 -17.47 -4.99
N LEU A 191 7.74 -16.54 -4.84
CA LEU A 191 7.33 -15.67 -5.95
C LEU A 191 8.44 -14.66 -6.30
N VAL A 192 9.09 -14.08 -5.30
CA VAL A 192 10.21 -13.14 -5.51
C VAL A 192 11.35 -13.82 -6.28
N GLU A 193 11.72 -15.05 -5.93
CA GLU A 193 12.74 -15.81 -6.65
C GLU A 193 12.33 -16.16 -8.09
N GLN A 194 11.09 -16.60 -8.27
CA GLN A 194 10.60 -17.02 -9.59
C GLN A 194 10.36 -15.88 -10.55
N GLN A 195 9.94 -14.72 -10.05
CA GLN A 195 9.47 -13.61 -10.89
C GLN A 195 10.48 -12.47 -10.98
N TYR A 196 11.03 -12.01 -9.85
CA TYR A 196 11.85 -10.80 -9.83
C TYR A 196 13.34 -11.09 -9.96
N GLN A 197 13.85 -12.13 -9.32
CA GLN A 197 15.28 -12.47 -9.39
C GLN A 197 15.68 -13.10 -10.73
N LYS A 198 14.72 -13.70 -11.47
CA LYS A 198 14.96 -14.26 -12.80
C LYS A 198 14.67 -13.30 -13.96
N SER A 199 14.05 -12.17 -13.69
CA SER A 199 13.72 -11.17 -14.71
C SER A 199 14.89 -10.26 -14.98
N ALA A 200 15.33 -10.13 -16.23
CA ALA A 200 16.42 -9.23 -16.64
C ALA A 200 16.17 -7.76 -16.25
N PHE A 201 14.91 -7.34 -16.11
CA PHE A 201 14.53 -5.96 -15.75
C PHE A 201 14.61 -5.66 -14.25
N THR A 202 14.44 -6.68 -13.40
CA THR A 202 14.33 -6.51 -11.94
C THR A 202 15.43 -7.24 -11.18
N GLN A 203 16.14 -8.17 -11.80
CA GLN A 203 17.17 -9.00 -11.17
C GLN A 203 18.17 -8.19 -10.34
N ALA A 204 18.74 -7.14 -10.92
CA ALA A 204 19.74 -6.31 -10.23
C ALA A 204 19.23 -5.66 -8.94
N ALA A 205 17.92 -5.35 -8.87
CA ALA A 205 17.30 -4.76 -7.69
C ALA A 205 16.95 -5.81 -6.63
N TYR A 206 16.59 -7.04 -7.06
CA TYR A 206 16.04 -8.09 -6.18
C TYR A 206 16.98 -9.26 -5.94
N GLN A 207 18.20 -9.30 -6.51
CA GLN A 207 19.11 -10.45 -6.40
C GLN A 207 19.45 -10.87 -4.95
N ASN A 208 19.47 -9.91 -4.02
CA ASN A 208 19.73 -10.14 -2.61
C ASN A 208 18.47 -10.00 -1.74
N ALA A 209 17.30 -9.84 -2.37
CA ALA A 209 16.04 -9.70 -1.64
C ALA A 209 15.69 -11.01 -0.94
N ARG A 210 15.38 -10.92 0.35
CA ARG A 210 14.88 -12.03 1.15
C ARG A 210 13.57 -11.63 1.79
N VAL A 211 12.60 -12.53 1.72
CA VAL A 211 11.28 -12.36 2.32
C VAL A 211 11.16 -13.28 3.52
N ASP A 212 10.90 -12.68 4.66
CA ASP A 212 10.63 -13.40 5.91
C ASP A 212 9.31 -12.87 6.50
N VAL A 213 8.26 -13.67 6.38
CA VAL A 213 6.92 -13.32 6.88
C VAL A 213 6.95 -13.17 8.40
N SER A 214 7.73 -14.00 9.11
CA SER A 214 7.86 -13.91 10.56
C SER A 214 8.47 -12.57 11.00
N ALA A 215 9.39 -12.01 10.20
CA ALA A 215 9.97 -10.70 10.48
C ALA A 215 8.92 -9.59 10.40
N ILE A 216 7.92 -9.71 9.50
CA ILE A 216 6.80 -8.76 9.42
C ILE A 216 5.87 -8.91 10.62
N GLU A 217 5.56 -10.16 11.03
CA GLU A 217 4.76 -10.44 12.23
C GLU A 217 5.41 -9.88 13.50
N ASN A 218 6.72 -10.07 13.64
CA ASN A 218 7.49 -9.58 14.78
C ASN A 218 7.67 -8.06 14.80
N ALA A 219 7.54 -7.41 13.65
CA ALA A 219 7.59 -5.96 13.51
C ALA A 219 6.28 -5.26 13.90
N LEU A 220 5.19 -6.00 14.13
CA LEU A 220 3.92 -5.42 14.56
C LEU A 220 4.05 -4.79 15.95
N PRO A 221 3.50 -3.59 16.15
CA PRO A 221 3.42 -2.95 17.47
C PRO A 221 2.68 -3.82 18.50
N ALA A 222 3.02 -3.67 19.78
CA ALA A 222 2.44 -4.47 20.87
C ALA A 222 0.90 -4.32 20.98
N ASN A 223 0.35 -3.17 20.58
CA ASN A 223 -1.09 -2.89 20.55
C ASN A 223 -1.81 -3.36 19.28
N ALA A 224 -1.14 -4.11 18.41
CA ALA A 224 -1.78 -4.86 17.33
C ALA A 224 -2.31 -6.18 17.89
N ALA A 225 -3.63 -6.30 18.00
CA ALA A 225 -4.32 -7.49 18.51
C ALA A 225 -4.82 -8.40 17.35
N GLU A 226 -5.35 -9.57 17.68
CA GLU A 226 -6.02 -10.49 16.74
C GLU A 226 -5.22 -10.76 15.46
N ARG A 227 -3.91 -11.01 15.63
CA ARG A 227 -2.98 -11.23 14.51
C ARG A 227 -3.28 -12.56 13.84
N GLN A 228 -3.42 -12.55 12.52
CA GLN A 228 -3.68 -13.76 11.73
C GLN A 228 -2.96 -13.68 10.38
N THR A 229 -2.16 -14.68 10.07
CA THR A 229 -1.50 -14.85 8.77
C THR A 229 -2.33 -15.75 7.88
N HIS A 230 -2.59 -15.29 6.67
CA HIS A 230 -3.30 -16.00 5.61
C HIS A 230 -2.33 -16.30 4.48
N ILE A 231 -2.18 -17.55 4.11
CA ILE A 231 -1.41 -17.95 2.93
C ILE A 231 -2.36 -18.04 1.75
N LEU A 232 -2.03 -17.33 0.69
CA LEU A 232 -2.86 -17.13 -0.48
C LEU A 232 -2.15 -17.63 -1.75
N TRP A 233 -2.93 -17.88 -2.80
CA TRP A 233 -2.43 -18.20 -4.13
C TRP A 233 -1.38 -19.32 -4.13
N ASP A 234 -1.72 -20.47 -3.53
CA ASP A 234 -0.88 -21.66 -3.45
C ASP A 234 0.53 -21.37 -2.89
N GLY A 235 0.60 -20.57 -1.82
CA GLY A 235 1.85 -20.24 -1.15
C GLY A 235 2.65 -19.08 -1.75
N ARG A 236 2.18 -18.44 -2.83
CA ARG A 236 2.91 -17.36 -3.52
C ARG A 236 2.70 -15.98 -2.92
N PHE A 237 1.64 -15.81 -2.13
CA PHE A 237 1.29 -14.55 -1.52
C PHE A 237 0.85 -14.76 -0.08
N TYR A 238 1.06 -13.79 0.79
CA TYR A 238 0.53 -13.81 2.15
C TYR A 238 -0.24 -12.53 2.45
N ALA A 239 -1.16 -12.62 3.40
CA ALA A 239 -1.80 -11.46 4.01
C ALA A 239 -1.79 -11.63 5.52
N LEU A 240 -1.28 -10.63 6.23
CA LEU A 240 -1.30 -10.52 7.68
C LEU A 240 -2.38 -9.54 8.08
N THR A 241 -3.41 -10.01 8.76
CA THR A 241 -4.45 -9.17 9.35
C THR A 241 -4.23 -8.98 10.84
N PHE A 242 -4.57 -7.81 11.34
CA PHE A 242 -4.51 -7.48 12.76
C PHE A 242 -5.49 -6.35 13.09
N VAL A 243 -5.84 -6.20 14.35
CA VAL A 243 -6.80 -5.21 14.82
C VAL A 243 -6.09 -4.19 15.72
N LYS A 244 -6.37 -2.90 15.53
CA LYS A 244 -5.94 -1.89 16.49
C LYS A 244 -6.68 -2.08 17.81
N ALA A 245 -5.97 -2.29 18.90
CA ALA A 245 -6.57 -2.32 20.23
C ALA A 245 -7.39 -1.04 20.51
N GLY A 246 -8.46 -1.18 21.27
CA GLY A 246 -9.34 -0.06 21.65
C GLY A 246 -8.72 0.87 22.67
#